data_f8aaa29f5c6399b57be0fb5e1f6d3d75
#
_entry.id   f8aaa29f5c6399b57be0fb5e1f6d3d75
#
_cell.length_a   1.000
_cell.length_b   1.000
_cell.length_c   1.000
_cell.angle_alpha   90.00
_cell.angle_beta   90.00
_cell.angle_gamma   90.00
#
_symmetry.space_group_name_H-M   'P 1'
#
loop_
_entity.id
_entity.type
_entity.pdbx_description
1 polymer ?
#
loop_
_entity_poly.entity_id
_entity_poly.type
_entity_poly.pdbx_seq_one_letter_code
_entity_poly.pdbx_strand_id
1 'polypeptide(L)'
;LALAVVCLASGCSLQKEAASDELWGRADAKEIDINSKVAGRVVQLRVKEGDTVKQGDIIAYIDQRDLLAQKAQAEANIKALQAQVRQSGVVTDLQDSTSKSQVDTASAGLDSAQSNLDLAEKDFNRYQELYAQGAVSKSVFDAYKTKYEVAQSAYSQAQSSVSSAQAGLLQTDANLAATDAAQKKLEAAQAQLQQIEVSLDETEIKAPFDGIITAKYIEEGSMISLGTPLVALQDPNDNWVDFKIPETKLKDFHLGQVLTLQARDGVTRVQGTITDISQKSEFATQRATSERGNDTDIISFNVKVQVNSDALRPGMRFQYMAGD
;
A
#
# COMPACT_ATOMS: atom_id res chain seq x y z
N LEU A 1 -61.12 89.27 -13.51
CA LEU A 1 -60.24 88.28 -14.16
C LEU A 1 -59.58 87.40 -13.08
N ALA A 2 -60.10 86.19 -12.86
CA ALA A 2 -59.55 85.25 -11.90
C ALA A 2 -58.81 84.16 -12.66
N LEU A 3 -57.53 83.97 -12.35
CA LEU A 3 -56.71 82.93 -12.94
C LEU A 3 -56.55 81.78 -11.91
N ALA A 4 -57.23 80.62 -12.20
CA ALA A 4 -57.13 79.45 -11.39
C ALA A 4 -55.84 78.65 -11.78
N VAL A 5 -54.95 78.45 -10.77
CA VAL A 5 -53.80 77.59 -10.91
C VAL A 5 -54.14 76.21 -10.40
N VAL A 6 -54.26 75.23 -11.28
CA VAL A 6 -54.46 73.80 -10.95
C VAL A 6 -53.07 73.18 -10.68
N CYS A 7 -52.74 72.85 -9.43
CA CYS A 7 -51.58 72.07 -9.07
C CYS A 7 -51.89 70.57 -9.32
N LEU A 8 -51.31 69.99 -10.36
CA LEU A 8 -51.26 68.54 -10.58
C LEU A 8 -50.21 67.94 -9.60
N ALA A 9 -50.69 67.26 -8.56
CA ALA A 9 -49.88 66.45 -7.69
C ALA A 9 -49.57 65.14 -8.40
N SER A 10 -48.41 65.03 -8.99
CA SER A 10 -47.83 63.75 -9.50
C SER A 10 -47.41 62.94 -8.31
N GLY A 11 -48.25 61.98 -7.91
CA GLY A 11 -47.87 60.95 -6.94
C GLY A 11 -46.83 60.00 -7.56
N CYS A 12 -45.55 60.13 -7.17
CA CYS A 12 -44.57 59.07 -7.37
C CYS A 12 -44.94 57.90 -6.45
N SER A 13 -45.58 56.89 -7.01
CA SER A 13 -45.67 55.59 -6.35
C SER A 13 -44.25 55.01 -6.31
N LEU A 14 -43.60 55.11 -5.15
CA LEU A 14 -42.42 54.28 -4.82
C LEU A 14 -42.92 52.84 -4.86
N GLN A 15 -42.73 52.16 -5.98
CA GLN A 15 -42.82 50.73 -6.11
C GLN A 15 -41.70 50.16 -5.26
N LYS A 16 -42.01 49.78 -4.04
CA LYS A 16 -41.14 49.01 -3.16
C LYS A 16 -40.90 47.69 -3.91
N GLU A 17 -39.76 47.58 -4.59
CA GLU A 17 -39.29 46.31 -5.13
C GLU A 17 -39.28 45.37 -3.94
N ALA A 18 -40.26 44.48 -3.91
CA ALA A 18 -40.26 43.34 -3.00
C ALA A 18 -38.97 42.58 -3.31
N ALA A 19 -38.04 42.59 -2.37
CA ALA A 19 -36.87 41.74 -2.45
C ALA A 19 -37.38 40.34 -2.74
N SER A 20 -37.13 39.85 -3.95
CA SER A 20 -37.56 38.53 -4.37
C SER A 20 -36.93 37.55 -3.41
N ASP A 21 -37.76 36.78 -2.74
CA ASP A 21 -37.41 35.78 -1.71
C ASP A 21 -36.72 34.57 -2.36
N GLU A 22 -35.96 34.82 -3.44
CA GLU A 22 -35.33 33.85 -4.32
C GLU A 22 -34.07 33.29 -3.65
N LEU A 23 -34.10 31.99 -3.42
CA LEU A 23 -32.91 31.25 -2.92
C LEU A 23 -32.06 30.81 -4.09
N TRP A 24 -30.85 31.35 -4.16
CA TRP A 24 -29.88 31.01 -5.17
C TRP A 24 -28.77 30.13 -4.57
N GLY A 25 -28.47 29.02 -5.25
CA GLY A 25 -27.35 28.15 -4.96
C GLY A 25 -26.30 28.22 -6.06
N ARG A 26 -25.11 27.78 -5.73
CA ARG A 26 -23.99 27.59 -6.66
C ARG A 26 -23.77 26.11 -6.92
N ALA A 27 -23.69 25.75 -8.18
CA ALA A 27 -23.32 24.40 -8.59
C ALA A 27 -21.81 24.18 -8.35
N ASP A 28 -21.50 23.01 -7.86
CA ASP A 28 -20.13 22.51 -7.70
C ASP A 28 -20.08 21.00 -8.03
N ALA A 29 -18.90 20.45 -8.16
CA ALA A 29 -18.70 19.05 -8.46
C ALA A 29 -17.49 18.51 -7.70
N LYS A 30 -17.42 17.19 -7.54
CA LYS A 30 -16.26 16.55 -6.97
C LYS A 30 -15.08 16.69 -7.91
N GLU A 31 -14.08 17.40 -7.47
CA GLU A 31 -12.83 17.63 -8.18
C GLU A 31 -11.65 17.18 -7.33
N ILE A 32 -10.72 16.47 -7.95
CA ILE A 32 -9.47 16.09 -7.30
C ILE A 32 -8.27 16.47 -8.16
N ASP A 33 -7.20 16.88 -7.51
CA ASP A 33 -5.91 17.06 -8.16
C ASP A 33 -5.19 15.72 -8.27
N ILE A 34 -4.82 15.35 -9.49
CA ILE A 34 -3.97 14.17 -9.76
C ILE A 34 -2.53 14.58 -9.53
N ASN A 35 -1.94 14.05 -8.46
CA ASN A 35 -0.59 14.38 -8.03
C ASN A 35 0.41 13.29 -8.41
N SER A 36 1.66 13.69 -8.70
CA SER A 36 2.76 12.74 -8.90
C SER A 36 3.19 12.09 -7.59
N LYS A 37 3.41 10.78 -7.61
CA LYS A 37 4.06 10.03 -6.54
C LYS A 37 5.55 9.81 -6.77
N VAL A 38 6.08 10.21 -7.92
CA VAL A 38 7.50 10.13 -8.26
C VAL A 38 8.01 11.47 -8.76
N ALA A 39 9.28 11.74 -8.50
CA ALA A 39 9.96 12.92 -9.05
C ALA A 39 10.56 12.57 -10.42
N GLY A 40 10.52 13.50 -11.35
CA GLY A 40 11.10 13.31 -12.67
C GLY A 40 10.69 14.37 -13.67
N ARG A 41 11.07 14.16 -14.93
CA ARG A 41 10.63 15.03 -16.04
C ARG A 41 9.39 14.43 -16.70
N VAL A 42 8.39 15.23 -16.95
CA VAL A 42 7.23 14.86 -17.78
C VAL A 42 7.68 14.70 -19.23
N VAL A 43 7.63 13.47 -19.72
CA VAL A 43 8.02 13.17 -21.12
C VAL A 43 6.87 13.44 -22.07
N GLN A 44 5.65 13.08 -21.68
CA GLN A 44 4.46 13.23 -22.48
C GLN A 44 3.25 13.51 -21.60
N LEU A 45 2.42 14.44 -22.01
CA LEU A 45 1.12 14.73 -21.43
C LEU A 45 0.04 14.40 -22.49
N ARG A 46 -0.81 13.41 -22.19
CA ARG A 46 -1.76 12.87 -23.17
C ARG A 46 -3.13 13.53 -23.19
N VAL A 47 -3.38 14.39 -22.21
CA VAL A 47 -4.68 15.01 -21.99
C VAL A 47 -4.58 16.53 -22.08
N LYS A 48 -5.70 17.16 -22.44
CA LYS A 48 -5.91 18.61 -22.47
C LYS A 48 -7.09 18.98 -21.59
N GLU A 49 -7.17 20.24 -21.22
CA GLU A 49 -8.36 20.78 -20.56
C GLU A 49 -9.61 20.58 -21.41
N GLY A 50 -10.65 20.06 -20.79
CA GLY A 50 -11.91 19.68 -21.45
C GLY A 50 -11.97 18.24 -21.95
N ASP A 51 -10.89 17.48 -21.95
CA ASP A 51 -10.90 16.08 -22.35
C ASP A 51 -11.65 15.20 -21.34
N THR A 52 -12.41 14.23 -21.86
CA THR A 52 -13.04 13.19 -21.07
C THR A 52 -12.11 11.99 -21.00
N VAL A 53 -11.83 11.50 -19.81
CA VAL A 53 -10.98 10.33 -19.53
C VAL A 53 -11.77 9.26 -18.77
N LYS A 54 -11.40 8.00 -18.98
CA LYS A 54 -11.92 6.86 -18.24
C LYS A 54 -10.95 6.42 -17.16
N GLN A 55 -11.45 5.73 -16.16
CA GLN A 55 -10.62 5.09 -15.14
C GLN A 55 -9.54 4.21 -15.80
N GLY A 56 -8.28 4.45 -15.40
CA GLY A 56 -7.11 3.75 -15.93
C GLY A 56 -6.50 4.38 -17.20
N ASP A 57 -7.13 5.37 -17.83
CA ASP A 57 -6.52 6.10 -18.94
C ASP A 57 -5.26 6.83 -18.50
N ILE A 58 -4.24 6.79 -19.34
CA ILE A 58 -2.96 7.40 -19.05
C ILE A 58 -3.03 8.90 -19.33
N ILE A 59 -2.78 9.69 -18.29
CA ILE A 59 -2.76 11.15 -18.30
C ILE A 59 -1.39 11.65 -18.72
N ALA A 60 -0.32 11.13 -18.10
CA ALA A 60 1.05 11.57 -18.34
C ALA A 60 2.05 10.44 -18.17
N TYR A 61 3.19 10.57 -18.84
CA TYR A 61 4.39 9.76 -18.65
C TYR A 61 5.51 10.58 -18.04
N ILE A 62 6.13 10.03 -16.99
CA ILE A 62 7.34 10.57 -16.37
C ILE A 62 8.54 9.78 -16.91
N ASP A 63 9.71 10.41 -17.01
CA ASP A 63 10.94 9.77 -17.50
C ASP A 63 11.31 8.55 -16.67
N GLN A 64 11.34 7.39 -17.31
CA GLN A 64 11.58 6.09 -16.68
C GLN A 64 13.04 5.62 -16.76
N ARG A 65 13.92 6.33 -17.51
CA ARG A 65 15.25 5.84 -17.85
C ARG A 65 16.09 5.48 -16.64
N ASP A 66 16.06 6.31 -15.61
CA ASP A 66 16.83 6.08 -14.38
C ASP A 66 16.27 4.90 -13.59
N LEU A 67 14.96 4.76 -13.49
CA LEU A 67 14.31 3.63 -12.82
C LEU A 67 14.52 2.31 -13.59
N LEU A 68 14.50 2.33 -14.92
CA LEU A 68 14.82 1.16 -15.74
C LEU A 68 16.29 0.72 -15.57
N ALA A 69 17.23 1.67 -15.46
CA ALA A 69 18.63 1.35 -15.15
C ALA A 69 18.76 0.75 -13.74
N GLN A 70 18.06 1.28 -12.75
CA GLN A 70 18.03 0.73 -11.39
C GLN A 70 17.41 -0.67 -11.37
N LYS A 71 16.32 -0.91 -12.12
CA LYS A 71 15.69 -2.23 -12.28
C LYS A 71 16.69 -3.24 -12.84
N ALA A 72 17.38 -2.91 -13.93
CA ALA A 72 18.39 -3.78 -14.54
C ALA A 72 19.54 -4.10 -13.57
N GLN A 73 19.98 -3.12 -12.78
CA GLN A 73 20.99 -3.33 -11.74
C GLN A 73 20.50 -4.28 -10.64
N ALA A 74 19.26 -4.09 -10.16
CA ALA A 74 18.64 -4.95 -9.14
C ALA A 74 18.47 -6.39 -9.65
N GLU A 75 18.02 -6.58 -10.89
CA GLU A 75 17.91 -7.90 -11.53
C GLU A 75 19.26 -8.60 -11.66
N ALA A 76 20.32 -7.86 -12.02
CA ALA A 76 21.66 -8.41 -12.08
C ALA A 76 22.16 -8.85 -10.69
N ASN A 77 21.90 -8.06 -9.65
CA ASN A 77 22.21 -8.41 -8.27
C ASN A 77 21.45 -9.66 -7.81
N ILE A 78 20.17 -9.78 -8.13
CA ILE A 78 19.36 -10.98 -7.83
C ILE A 78 19.96 -12.22 -8.49
N LYS A 79 20.37 -12.14 -9.76
CA LYS A 79 21.02 -13.25 -10.47
C LYS A 79 22.31 -13.68 -9.78
N ALA A 80 23.13 -12.73 -9.29
CA ALA A 80 24.35 -13.02 -8.54
C ALA A 80 24.05 -13.72 -7.21
N LEU A 81 23.04 -13.22 -6.44
CA LEU A 81 22.63 -13.83 -5.18
C LEU A 81 22.01 -15.22 -5.38
N GLN A 82 21.24 -15.43 -6.46
CA GLN A 82 20.74 -16.76 -6.83
C GLN A 82 21.88 -17.75 -7.10
N ALA A 83 22.95 -17.31 -7.77
CA ALA A 83 24.13 -18.14 -7.99
C ALA A 83 24.82 -18.46 -6.66
N GLN A 84 24.91 -17.50 -5.74
CA GLN A 84 25.48 -17.72 -4.41
C GLN A 84 24.66 -18.73 -3.59
N VAL A 85 23.31 -18.61 -3.59
CA VAL A 85 22.43 -19.57 -2.91
C VAL A 85 22.64 -20.98 -3.47
N ARG A 86 22.66 -21.12 -4.81
CA ARG A 86 22.93 -22.42 -5.43
C ARG A 86 24.30 -22.99 -5.03
N GLN A 87 25.33 -22.16 -5.03
CA GLN A 87 26.67 -22.58 -4.61
C GLN A 87 26.69 -23.05 -3.16
N SER A 88 26.10 -22.27 -2.24
CA SER A 88 26.00 -22.64 -0.82
C SER A 88 25.22 -23.94 -0.62
N GLY A 89 24.11 -24.12 -1.36
CA GLY A 89 23.31 -25.36 -1.33
C GLY A 89 24.13 -26.59 -1.73
N VAL A 90 24.84 -26.51 -2.87
CA VAL A 90 25.67 -27.63 -3.34
C VAL A 90 26.77 -27.98 -2.32
N VAL A 91 27.42 -26.97 -1.72
CA VAL A 91 28.45 -27.19 -0.68
C VAL A 91 27.83 -27.86 0.55
N THR A 92 26.66 -27.43 0.96
CA THR A 92 25.93 -28.00 2.10
C THR A 92 25.54 -29.44 1.84
N ASP A 93 24.97 -29.77 0.67
CA ASP A 93 24.56 -31.13 0.29
C ASP A 93 25.77 -32.08 0.22
N LEU A 94 26.86 -31.62 -0.32
CA LEU A 94 28.13 -32.41 -0.38
C LEU A 94 28.66 -32.68 1.04
N GLN A 95 28.71 -31.67 1.88
CA GLN A 95 29.14 -31.82 3.28
C GLN A 95 28.24 -32.76 4.08
N ASP A 96 26.93 -32.61 3.93
CA ASP A 96 25.94 -33.48 4.59
C ASP A 96 26.12 -34.94 4.18
N SER A 97 26.23 -35.21 2.87
CA SER A 97 26.46 -36.56 2.36
C SER A 97 27.77 -37.16 2.86
N THR A 98 28.85 -36.34 2.89
CA THR A 98 30.15 -36.79 3.38
C THR A 98 30.13 -37.08 4.87
N SER A 99 29.52 -36.18 5.67
CA SER A 99 29.42 -36.34 7.13
C SER A 99 28.57 -37.56 7.50
N LYS A 100 27.46 -37.81 6.82
CA LYS A 100 26.63 -38.99 7.00
C LYS A 100 27.40 -40.30 6.71
N SER A 101 28.12 -40.36 5.57
CA SER A 101 28.96 -41.50 5.23
C SER A 101 30.06 -41.74 6.26
N GLN A 102 30.64 -40.69 6.86
CA GLN A 102 31.64 -40.85 7.91
C GLN A 102 31.03 -41.42 9.19
N VAL A 103 29.81 -40.97 9.58
CA VAL A 103 29.10 -41.52 10.73
C VAL A 103 28.73 -42.97 10.50
N ASP A 104 28.24 -43.36 9.33
CA ASP A 104 27.90 -44.74 9.00
C ASP A 104 29.10 -45.62 9.06
N THR A 105 30.23 -45.17 8.52
CA THR A 105 31.51 -45.92 8.54
C THR A 105 32.01 -46.12 10.00
N ALA A 106 31.99 -45.03 10.79
CA ALA A 106 32.41 -45.08 12.18
C ALA A 106 31.49 -46.00 13.03
N SER A 107 30.16 -45.94 12.79
CA SER A 107 29.20 -46.81 13.45
C SER A 107 29.41 -48.31 13.13
N ALA A 108 29.66 -48.67 11.87
CA ALA A 108 30.00 -50.00 11.48
C ALA A 108 31.30 -50.50 12.14
N GLY A 109 32.28 -49.59 12.29
CA GLY A 109 33.51 -49.86 13.04
C GLY A 109 33.27 -50.11 14.52
N LEU A 110 32.35 -49.35 15.14
CA LEU A 110 31.94 -49.56 16.54
C LEU A 110 31.28 -50.90 16.73
N ASP A 111 30.34 -51.29 15.86
CA ASP A 111 29.63 -52.56 15.90
C ASP A 111 30.60 -53.77 15.80
N SER A 112 31.61 -53.64 14.95
CA SER A 112 32.69 -54.65 14.82
C SER A 112 33.54 -54.72 16.09
N ALA A 113 33.93 -53.57 16.66
CA ALA A 113 34.70 -53.52 17.89
C ALA A 113 33.93 -54.10 19.08
N GLN A 114 32.61 -53.78 19.17
CA GLN A 114 31.71 -54.33 20.19
C GLN A 114 31.65 -55.84 20.09
N SER A 115 31.46 -56.41 18.88
CA SER A 115 31.39 -57.85 18.67
C SER A 115 32.68 -58.57 19.09
N ASN A 116 33.85 -57.94 18.83
CA ASN A 116 35.15 -58.45 19.24
C ASN A 116 35.34 -58.38 20.77
N LEU A 117 34.86 -57.30 21.41
CA LEU A 117 34.88 -57.15 22.87
C LEU A 117 34.03 -58.24 23.54
N ASP A 118 32.80 -58.45 23.07
CA ASP A 118 31.88 -59.47 23.59
C ASP A 118 32.49 -60.89 23.50
N LEU A 119 33.20 -61.19 22.42
CA LEU A 119 33.90 -62.44 22.26
C LEU A 119 35.08 -62.58 23.25
N ALA A 120 35.90 -61.54 23.35
CA ALA A 120 37.07 -61.49 24.25
C ALA A 120 36.65 -61.57 25.71
N GLU A 121 35.56 -60.92 26.07
CA GLU A 121 34.98 -60.97 27.46
C GLU A 121 34.51 -62.41 27.81
N LYS A 122 33.77 -63.03 26.92
CA LYS A 122 33.33 -64.45 27.14
C LYS A 122 34.49 -65.39 27.29
N ASP A 123 35.55 -65.20 26.46
CA ASP A 123 36.76 -66.03 26.56
C ASP A 123 37.52 -65.72 27.88
N PHE A 124 37.72 -64.47 28.25
CA PHE A 124 38.33 -64.06 29.48
C PHE A 124 37.62 -64.68 30.70
N ASN A 125 36.29 -64.55 30.79
CA ASN A 125 35.50 -65.09 31.89
C ASN A 125 35.66 -66.64 31.97
N ARG A 126 35.62 -67.36 30.82
CA ARG A 126 35.83 -68.79 30.78
C ARG A 126 37.22 -69.17 31.26
N TYR A 127 38.28 -68.53 30.79
CA TYR A 127 39.63 -68.81 31.19
C TYR A 127 39.96 -68.39 32.62
N GLN A 128 39.28 -67.40 33.16
CA GLN A 128 39.35 -67.01 34.59
C GLN A 128 38.81 -68.12 35.49
N GLU A 129 37.69 -68.72 35.16
CA GLU A 129 37.14 -69.88 35.87
C GLU A 129 38.03 -71.13 35.78
N LEU A 130 38.58 -71.44 34.62
CA LEU A 130 39.50 -72.58 34.43
C LEU A 130 40.83 -72.37 35.19
N TYR A 131 41.33 -71.15 35.26
CA TYR A 131 42.53 -70.83 36.06
C TYR A 131 42.24 -70.97 37.55
N ALA A 132 41.11 -70.52 38.06
CA ALA A 132 40.68 -70.70 39.47
C ALA A 132 40.56 -72.15 39.87
N GLN A 133 40.20 -73.06 38.92
CA GLN A 133 40.14 -74.51 39.10
C GLN A 133 41.50 -75.25 38.88
N GLY A 134 42.58 -74.50 38.53
CA GLY A 134 43.90 -75.03 38.26
C GLY A 134 44.03 -75.77 36.91
N ALA A 135 43.05 -75.64 35.99
CA ALA A 135 42.94 -76.33 34.72
C ALA A 135 43.79 -75.73 33.62
N VAL A 136 44.26 -74.47 33.77
CA VAL A 136 45.14 -73.75 32.82
C VAL A 136 46.30 -73.11 33.53
N SER A 137 47.40 -72.82 32.79
CA SER A 137 48.58 -72.12 33.31
C SER A 137 48.30 -70.62 33.43
N LYS A 138 49.03 -69.92 34.32
CA LYS A 138 48.99 -68.48 34.47
C LYS A 138 49.28 -67.75 33.13
N SER A 139 50.22 -68.21 32.35
CA SER A 139 50.57 -67.66 31.04
C SER A 139 49.40 -67.64 30.05
N VAL A 140 48.60 -68.74 30.05
CA VAL A 140 47.37 -68.83 29.22
C VAL A 140 46.32 -67.82 29.71
N PHE A 141 46.09 -67.73 31.01
CA PHE A 141 45.16 -66.77 31.61
C PHE A 141 45.54 -65.31 31.28
N ASP A 142 46.86 -64.99 31.49
CA ASP A 142 47.36 -63.62 31.22
C ASP A 142 47.23 -63.29 29.70
N ALA A 143 47.34 -64.26 28.80
CA ALA A 143 47.12 -64.02 27.35
C ALA A 143 45.65 -63.65 27.05
N TYR A 144 44.66 -64.29 27.63
CA TYR A 144 43.21 -63.97 27.42
C TYR A 144 42.81 -62.67 28.12
N LYS A 145 43.42 -62.38 29.29
CA LYS A 145 43.28 -61.09 29.98
C LYS A 145 43.76 -59.93 29.06
N THR A 146 44.96 -60.08 28.49
CA THR A 146 45.53 -59.08 27.55
C THR A 146 44.65 -58.90 26.32
N LYS A 147 44.09 -60.03 25.75
CA LYS A 147 43.16 -59.95 24.62
C LYS A 147 41.93 -59.14 24.98
N TYR A 148 41.31 -59.33 26.15
CA TYR A 148 40.18 -58.56 26.62
C TYR A 148 40.51 -57.07 26.81
N GLU A 149 41.66 -56.73 27.44
CA GLU A 149 42.10 -55.33 27.62
C GLU A 149 42.34 -54.63 26.26
N VAL A 150 42.90 -55.35 25.26
CA VAL A 150 43.10 -54.82 23.89
C VAL A 150 41.74 -54.60 23.20
N ALA A 151 40.79 -55.57 23.31
CA ALA A 151 39.49 -55.41 22.73
C ALA A 151 38.67 -54.26 23.34
N GLN A 152 38.80 -54.08 24.68
CA GLN A 152 38.20 -52.93 25.43
C GLN A 152 38.77 -51.60 24.94
N SER A 153 40.08 -51.54 24.72
CA SER A 153 40.73 -50.33 24.18
C SER A 153 40.30 -50.02 22.73
N ALA A 154 40.17 -51.07 21.90
CA ALA A 154 39.68 -50.94 20.53
C ALA A 154 38.23 -50.44 20.47
N TYR A 155 37.34 -50.92 21.36
CA TYR A 155 35.99 -50.46 21.50
C TYR A 155 35.94 -48.96 21.88
N SER A 156 36.71 -48.57 22.93
CA SER A 156 36.80 -47.17 23.34
C SER A 156 37.26 -46.23 22.22
N GLN A 157 38.25 -46.71 21.40
CA GLN A 157 38.75 -45.97 20.25
C GLN A 157 37.64 -45.82 19.17
N ALA A 158 36.91 -46.91 18.88
CA ALA A 158 35.82 -46.87 17.92
C ALA A 158 34.66 -45.92 18.38
N GLN A 159 34.35 -45.94 19.69
CA GLN A 159 33.37 -45.00 20.27
C GLN A 159 33.80 -43.54 20.10
N SER A 160 35.08 -43.27 20.32
CA SER A 160 35.64 -41.90 20.10
C SER A 160 35.56 -41.49 18.62
N SER A 161 35.74 -42.46 17.70
CA SER A 161 35.62 -42.23 16.24
C SER A 161 34.16 -41.83 15.86
N VAL A 162 33.17 -42.50 16.43
CA VAL A 162 31.75 -42.16 16.21
C VAL A 162 31.48 -40.75 16.72
N SER A 163 31.92 -40.41 17.94
CA SER A 163 31.78 -39.07 18.48
C SER A 163 32.41 -37.99 17.57
N SER A 164 33.62 -38.27 17.04
CA SER A 164 34.26 -37.36 16.10
C SER A 164 33.53 -37.21 14.79
N ALA A 165 32.99 -38.31 14.26
CA ALA A 165 32.17 -38.26 13.02
C ALA A 165 30.85 -37.51 13.25
N GLN A 166 30.17 -37.69 14.41
CA GLN A 166 29.00 -36.95 14.79
C GLN A 166 29.25 -35.45 14.94
N ALA A 167 30.41 -35.06 15.46
CA ALA A 167 30.79 -33.63 15.53
C ALA A 167 30.90 -33.00 14.12
N GLY A 168 31.19 -33.79 13.08
CA GLY A 168 31.18 -33.33 11.69
C GLY A 168 29.80 -32.91 11.19
N LEU A 169 28.70 -33.44 11.77
CA LEU A 169 27.33 -33.03 11.42
C LEU A 169 27.02 -31.59 11.87
N LEU A 170 27.64 -31.11 12.94
CA LEU A 170 27.49 -29.72 13.40
C LEU A 170 28.02 -28.71 12.35
N GLN A 171 29.01 -29.12 11.57
CA GLN A 171 29.48 -28.30 10.44
C GLN A 171 28.44 -28.20 9.32
N THR A 172 27.66 -29.27 9.11
CA THR A 172 26.53 -29.25 8.17
C THR A 172 25.46 -28.26 8.62
N ASP A 173 25.11 -28.25 9.90
CA ASP A 173 24.15 -27.28 10.47
C ASP A 173 24.62 -25.83 10.28
N ALA A 174 25.91 -25.57 10.48
CA ALA A 174 26.49 -24.23 10.24
C ALA A 174 26.42 -23.85 8.73
N ASN A 175 26.62 -24.78 7.83
CA ASN A 175 26.50 -24.55 6.39
C ASN A 175 25.02 -24.35 5.97
N LEU A 176 24.07 -25.07 6.59
CA LEU A 176 22.63 -24.82 6.40
C LEU A 176 22.25 -23.41 6.83
N ALA A 177 22.72 -22.96 7.99
CA ALA A 177 22.48 -21.58 8.45
C ALA A 177 23.08 -20.54 7.50
N ALA A 178 24.26 -20.81 6.92
CA ALA A 178 24.87 -19.94 5.92
C ALA A 178 24.05 -19.89 4.60
N THR A 179 23.49 -21.03 4.20
CA THR A 179 22.61 -21.14 3.03
C THR A 179 21.29 -20.37 3.26
N ASP A 180 20.68 -20.51 4.43
CA ASP A 180 19.49 -19.75 4.82
C ASP A 180 19.79 -18.23 4.85
N ALA A 181 20.93 -17.82 5.39
CA ALA A 181 21.34 -16.41 5.37
C ALA A 181 21.52 -15.86 3.94
N ALA A 182 22.04 -16.67 3.01
CA ALA A 182 22.12 -16.30 1.60
C ALA A 182 20.73 -16.20 0.95
N GLN A 183 19.82 -17.09 1.29
CA GLN A 183 18.43 -17.06 0.85
C GLN A 183 17.72 -15.78 1.33
N LYS A 184 17.91 -15.40 2.61
CA LYS A 184 17.33 -14.14 3.14
C LYS A 184 17.87 -12.88 2.46
N LYS A 185 19.14 -12.89 2.04
CA LYS A 185 19.69 -11.80 1.22
C LYS A 185 19.04 -11.73 -0.16
N LEU A 186 18.77 -12.89 -0.78
CA LEU A 186 18.05 -12.96 -2.05
C LEU A 186 16.62 -12.41 -1.91
N GLU A 187 15.89 -12.81 -0.88
CA GLU A 187 14.54 -12.29 -0.59
C GLU A 187 14.54 -10.76 -0.40
N ALA A 188 15.51 -10.22 0.33
CA ALA A 188 15.66 -8.77 0.51
C ALA A 188 15.92 -8.04 -0.82
N ALA A 189 16.76 -8.62 -1.70
CA ALA A 189 17.02 -8.05 -3.01
C ALA A 189 15.77 -8.10 -3.93
N GLN A 190 14.97 -9.16 -3.83
CA GLN A 190 13.70 -9.26 -4.55
C GLN A 190 12.68 -8.21 -4.06
N ALA A 191 12.60 -7.97 -2.76
CA ALA A 191 11.77 -6.90 -2.21
C ALA A 191 12.20 -5.50 -2.70
N GLN A 192 13.51 -5.28 -2.84
CA GLN A 192 14.04 -4.04 -3.42
C GLN A 192 13.66 -3.89 -4.89
N LEU A 193 13.72 -4.97 -5.69
CA LEU A 193 13.26 -4.95 -7.08
C LEU A 193 11.76 -4.59 -7.15
N GLN A 194 10.93 -5.21 -6.31
CA GLN A 194 9.50 -4.93 -6.24
C GLN A 194 9.22 -3.44 -5.96
N GLN A 195 10.00 -2.80 -5.08
CA GLN A 195 9.84 -1.38 -4.81
C GLN A 195 10.16 -0.51 -6.05
N ILE A 196 11.19 -0.89 -6.82
CA ILE A 196 11.52 -0.20 -8.07
C ILE A 196 10.41 -0.39 -9.10
N GLU A 197 9.81 -1.58 -9.19
CA GLU A 197 8.69 -1.87 -10.09
C GLU A 197 7.44 -1.06 -9.76
N VAL A 198 7.13 -0.92 -8.47
CA VAL A 198 6.06 0.00 -8.02
C VAL A 198 6.37 1.43 -8.43
N SER A 199 7.60 1.90 -8.25
CA SER A 199 8.01 3.25 -8.66
C SER A 199 7.92 3.43 -10.18
N LEU A 200 8.18 2.39 -10.97
CA LEU A 200 8.00 2.40 -12.42
C LEU A 200 6.52 2.49 -12.82
N ASP A 201 5.63 1.73 -12.17
CA ASP A 201 4.18 1.85 -12.46
C ASP A 201 3.66 3.24 -12.13
N GLU A 202 4.15 3.87 -11.06
CA GLU A 202 3.78 5.23 -10.66
C GLU A 202 4.34 6.33 -11.60
N THR A 203 5.19 5.99 -12.58
CA THR A 203 5.61 6.91 -13.65
C THR A 203 4.56 7.05 -14.74
N GLU A 204 3.62 6.11 -14.82
CA GLU A 204 2.43 6.18 -15.67
C GLU A 204 1.27 6.76 -14.85
N ILE A 205 1.07 8.05 -14.95
CA ILE A 205 -0.02 8.72 -14.22
C ILE A 205 -1.35 8.38 -14.88
N LYS A 206 -2.23 7.71 -14.13
CA LYS A 206 -3.53 7.20 -14.62
C LYS A 206 -4.70 7.91 -13.94
N ALA A 207 -5.82 8.02 -14.65
CA ALA A 207 -7.06 8.54 -14.10
C ALA A 207 -7.64 7.56 -13.05
N PRO A 208 -7.97 8.00 -11.83
CA PRO A 208 -8.52 7.13 -10.78
C PRO A 208 -10.01 6.80 -10.96
N PHE A 209 -10.73 7.59 -11.74
CA PHE A 209 -12.14 7.41 -12.07
C PHE A 209 -12.48 8.09 -13.42
N ASP A 210 -13.66 7.83 -13.95
CA ASP A 210 -14.16 8.46 -15.17
C ASP A 210 -14.47 9.93 -14.92
N GLY A 211 -13.91 10.84 -15.72
CA GLY A 211 -14.08 12.26 -15.44
C GLY A 211 -13.67 13.18 -16.59
N ILE A 212 -13.71 14.47 -16.31
CA ILE A 212 -13.33 15.53 -17.23
C ILE A 212 -12.13 16.30 -16.66
N ILE A 213 -11.12 16.53 -17.47
CA ILE A 213 -9.97 17.36 -17.09
C ILE A 213 -10.39 18.83 -17.06
N THR A 214 -10.38 19.43 -15.88
CA THR A 214 -10.81 20.83 -15.67
C THR A 214 -9.66 21.83 -15.73
N ALA A 215 -8.48 21.41 -15.25
CA ALA A 215 -7.29 22.25 -15.29
C ALA A 215 -6.03 21.44 -15.55
N LYS A 216 -5.04 22.08 -16.15
CA LYS A 216 -3.70 21.54 -16.39
C LYS A 216 -2.67 22.43 -15.71
N TYR A 217 -1.90 21.87 -14.77
CA TYR A 217 -0.93 22.61 -13.97
C TYR A 217 0.51 22.55 -14.49
N ILE A 218 0.78 21.59 -15.41
CA ILE A 218 2.12 21.31 -15.92
C ILE A 218 2.11 21.21 -17.45
N GLU A 219 3.31 21.33 -18.03
CA GLU A 219 3.58 21.16 -19.47
C GLU A 219 4.56 20.00 -19.70
N GLU A 220 4.57 19.48 -20.94
CA GLU A 220 5.61 18.53 -21.37
C GLU A 220 7.00 19.15 -21.19
N GLY A 221 7.94 18.37 -20.67
CA GLY A 221 9.29 18.83 -20.35
C GLY A 221 9.46 19.40 -18.95
N SER A 222 8.38 19.67 -18.22
CA SER A 222 8.44 20.17 -16.84
C SER A 222 9.10 19.16 -15.91
N MET A 223 9.88 19.67 -14.95
CA MET A 223 10.38 18.88 -13.81
C MET A 223 9.36 18.92 -12.70
N ILE A 224 9.02 17.75 -12.16
CA ILE A 224 8.06 17.60 -11.07
C ILE A 224 8.68 16.89 -9.87
N SER A 225 8.12 17.15 -8.70
CA SER A 225 8.49 16.53 -7.43
C SER A 225 7.33 15.68 -6.91
N LEU A 226 7.60 14.91 -5.88
CA LEU A 226 6.55 14.19 -5.13
C LEU A 226 5.47 15.16 -4.66
N GLY A 227 4.19 14.84 -4.94
CA GLY A 227 3.05 15.67 -4.56
C GLY A 227 2.75 16.84 -5.49
N THR A 228 3.50 17.04 -6.59
CA THR A 228 3.19 18.09 -7.57
C THR A 228 1.91 17.75 -8.31
N PRO A 229 0.89 18.63 -8.33
CA PRO A 229 -0.33 18.43 -9.10
C PRO A 229 -0.03 18.54 -10.60
N LEU A 230 -0.59 17.59 -11.37
CA LEU A 230 -0.46 17.56 -12.84
C LEU A 230 -1.70 18.13 -13.51
N VAL A 231 -2.85 17.60 -13.16
CA VAL A 231 -4.15 18.02 -13.70
C VAL A 231 -5.22 17.93 -12.61
N ALA A 232 -6.30 18.69 -12.76
CA ALA A 232 -7.52 18.53 -11.98
C ALA A 232 -8.51 17.64 -12.75
N LEU A 233 -9.10 16.67 -12.09
CA LEU A 233 -10.08 15.73 -12.62
C LEU A 233 -11.39 15.89 -11.88
N GLN A 234 -12.46 16.22 -12.61
CA GLN A 234 -13.82 16.36 -12.11
C GLN A 234 -14.64 15.12 -12.40
N ASP A 235 -15.39 14.64 -11.42
CA ASP A 235 -16.38 13.58 -11.60
C ASP A 235 -17.71 14.20 -12.09
N PRO A 236 -18.17 13.91 -13.31
CA PRO A 236 -19.42 14.47 -13.82
C PRO A 236 -20.68 13.88 -13.15
N ASN A 237 -20.55 12.76 -12.44
CA ASN A 237 -21.67 12.09 -11.78
C ASN A 237 -21.84 12.51 -10.31
N ASP A 238 -20.85 13.19 -9.73
CA ASP A 238 -20.87 13.64 -8.34
C ASP A 238 -20.97 15.18 -8.29
N ASN A 239 -22.13 15.69 -8.71
CA ASN A 239 -22.42 17.11 -8.80
C ASN A 239 -23.46 17.51 -7.74
N TRP A 240 -23.33 18.70 -7.21
CA TRP A 240 -24.30 19.25 -6.25
C TRP A 240 -24.49 20.75 -6.42
N VAL A 241 -25.53 21.28 -5.77
CA VAL A 241 -25.76 22.72 -5.64
C VAL A 241 -25.75 23.07 -4.16
N ASP A 242 -24.89 23.99 -3.78
CA ASP A 242 -24.81 24.55 -2.43
C ASP A 242 -25.72 25.79 -2.31
N PHE A 243 -26.71 25.69 -1.44
CA PHE A 243 -27.59 26.80 -1.10
C PHE A 243 -27.22 27.36 0.27
N LYS A 244 -27.17 28.69 0.38
CA LYS A 244 -27.08 29.39 1.66
C LYS A 244 -28.49 29.76 2.14
N ILE A 245 -29.00 28.98 3.06
CA ILE A 245 -30.39 29.13 3.57
C ILE A 245 -30.35 29.91 4.87
N PRO A 246 -31.09 31.07 4.98
CA PRO A 246 -31.23 31.76 6.24
C PRO A 246 -31.89 30.88 7.32
N GLU A 247 -31.49 31.05 8.58
CA GLU A 247 -32.02 30.31 9.72
C GLU A 247 -33.55 30.33 9.78
N THR A 248 -34.16 31.45 9.42
CA THR A 248 -35.61 31.63 9.43
C THR A 248 -36.37 30.71 8.48
N LYS A 249 -35.70 30.22 7.42
CA LYS A 249 -36.26 29.31 6.39
C LYS A 249 -35.78 27.89 6.53
N LEU A 250 -34.79 27.62 7.38
CA LEU A 250 -34.15 26.30 7.49
C LEU A 250 -35.15 25.18 7.86
N LYS A 251 -36.23 25.52 8.60
CA LYS A 251 -37.27 24.59 9.00
C LYS A 251 -38.04 23.94 7.83
N ASP A 252 -37.99 24.57 6.64
CA ASP A 252 -38.69 24.10 5.46
C ASP A 252 -37.88 23.12 4.62
N PHE A 253 -36.61 22.84 5.04
CA PHE A 253 -35.65 21.96 4.36
C PHE A 253 -35.31 20.76 5.23
N HIS A 254 -35.45 19.55 4.67
CA HIS A 254 -35.20 18.31 5.39
C HIS A 254 -34.27 17.39 4.57
N LEU A 255 -33.43 16.59 5.26
CA LEU A 255 -32.63 15.57 4.62
C LEU A 255 -33.50 14.60 3.81
N GLY A 256 -33.08 14.30 2.57
CA GLY A 256 -33.80 13.42 1.65
C GLY A 256 -34.92 14.10 0.87
N GLN A 257 -35.19 15.39 1.09
CA GLN A 257 -36.18 16.15 0.33
C GLN A 257 -35.69 16.37 -1.10
N VAL A 258 -36.58 16.17 -2.08
CA VAL A 258 -36.34 16.45 -3.49
C VAL A 258 -36.73 17.88 -3.80
N LEU A 259 -35.82 18.62 -4.40
CA LEU A 259 -36.02 20.02 -4.81
C LEU A 259 -35.96 20.13 -6.34
N THR A 260 -36.84 20.98 -6.89
CA THR A 260 -36.72 21.39 -8.29
C THR A 260 -35.89 22.66 -8.38
N LEU A 261 -34.82 22.59 -9.16
CA LEU A 261 -33.84 23.66 -9.35
C LEU A 261 -33.88 24.15 -10.78
N GLN A 262 -33.89 25.47 -10.96
CA GLN A 262 -33.87 26.10 -12.30
C GLN A 262 -32.56 26.88 -12.44
N ALA A 263 -31.83 26.61 -13.51
CA ALA A 263 -30.64 27.40 -13.82
C ALA A 263 -31.00 28.83 -14.21
N ARG A 264 -30.03 29.74 -14.08
CA ARG A 264 -30.22 31.16 -14.41
C ARG A 264 -30.55 31.41 -15.89
N ASP A 265 -30.31 30.42 -16.78
CA ASP A 265 -30.68 30.48 -18.18
C ASP A 265 -32.22 30.42 -18.42
N GLY A 266 -33.01 30.08 -17.37
CA GLY A 266 -34.47 29.96 -17.40
C GLY A 266 -34.98 28.72 -18.11
N VAL A 267 -34.09 27.90 -18.72
CA VAL A 267 -34.44 26.72 -19.54
C VAL A 267 -34.08 25.42 -18.82
N THR A 268 -32.88 25.36 -18.25
CA THR A 268 -32.37 24.13 -17.62
C THR A 268 -33.03 23.92 -16.27
N ARG A 269 -33.82 22.86 -16.14
CA ARG A 269 -34.41 22.41 -14.87
C ARG A 269 -33.83 21.07 -14.49
N VAL A 270 -33.44 20.92 -13.22
CA VAL A 270 -32.91 19.68 -12.66
C VAL A 270 -33.58 19.40 -11.34
N GLN A 271 -33.69 18.12 -10.99
CA GLN A 271 -34.11 17.68 -9.67
C GLN A 271 -32.90 17.27 -8.85
N GLY A 272 -32.86 17.68 -7.61
CA GLY A 272 -31.80 17.30 -6.68
C GLY A 272 -32.37 16.91 -5.34
N THR A 273 -31.64 16.08 -4.63
CA THR A 273 -32.00 15.61 -3.29
C THR A 273 -31.11 16.26 -2.24
N ILE A 274 -31.65 16.74 -1.15
CA ILE A 274 -30.89 17.28 -0.03
C ILE A 274 -30.14 16.14 0.64
N THR A 275 -28.78 16.16 0.55
CA THR A 275 -27.90 15.15 1.13
C THR A 275 -27.24 15.61 2.43
N ASP A 276 -27.08 16.92 2.59
CA ASP A 276 -26.46 17.48 3.78
C ASP A 276 -27.06 18.84 4.15
N ILE A 277 -27.23 19.08 5.44
CA ILE A 277 -27.57 20.37 6.02
C ILE A 277 -26.52 20.66 7.09
N SER A 278 -25.66 21.65 6.81
CA SER A 278 -24.56 21.99 7.71
C SER A 278 -25.05 22.32 9.11
N GLN A 279 -24.45 21.69 10.12
CA GLN A 279 -24.71 22.01 11.53
C GLN A 279 -23.98 23.27 11.99
N LYS A 280 -23.02 23.77 11.19
CA LYS A 280 -22.26 24.98 11.48
C LYS A 280 -22.76 26.12 10.61
N SER A 281 -23.16 27.21 11.25
CA SER A 281 -23.55 28.43 10.53
C SER A 281 -22.33 29.09 9.87
N GLU A 282 -22.54 29.61 8.67
CA GLU A 282 -21.61 30.56 8.05
C GLU A 282 -22.14 31.97 8.22
N PHE A 283 -21.27 32.87 8.65
CA PHE A 283 -21.59 34.29 8.64
C PHE A 283 -21.54 34.79 7.19
N ALA A 284 -22.69 35.13 6.64
CA ALA A 284 -22.72 35.83 5.36
C ALA A 284 -22.20 37.27 5.61
N THR A 285 -20.93 37.51 5.38
CA THR A 285 -20.38 38.86 5.31
C THR A 285 -20.85 39.53 4.01
N GLN A 286 -22.10 39.92 3.94
CA GLN A 286 -22.52 40.96 3.04
C GLN A 286 -22.20 42.27 3.74
N ARG A 287 -21.10 42.94 3.32
CA ARG A 287 -20.91 44.35 3.66
C ARG A 287 -22.07 45.11 3.08
N ALA A 288 -23.00 45.51 3.93
CA ALA A 288 -24.03 46.45 3.57
C ALA A 288 -23.32 47.78 3.28
N THR A 289 -23.40 48.25 2.04
CA THR A 289 -22.99 49.59 1.61
C THR A 289 -24.09 50.62 1.85
N SER A 290 -24.78 50.58 3.00
CA SER A 290 -25.70 51.63 3.36
C SER A 290 -25.71 51.85 4.87
N GLU A 291 -25.28 53.05 5.27
CA GLU A 291 -25.39 53.64 6.60
C GLU A 291 -26.87 53.86 7.00
N ARG A 292 -27.65 52.81 7.24
CA ARG A 292 -28.95 52.90 7.95
C ARG A 292 -29.18 51.65 8.77
N GLY A 293 -29.17 51.84 10.08
CA GLY A 293 -29.24 50.81 11.09
C GLY A 293 -30.45 49.91 10.95
N ASN A 294 -30.13 48.66 10.87
CA ASN A 294 -30.71 47.43 11.36
C ASN A 294 -29.96 46.29 10.64
N ASP A 295 -28.67 46.19 10.82
CA ASP A 295 -27.89 45.04 10.43
C ASP A 295 -28.18 43.92 11.48
N THR A 296 -29.19 43.13 11.23
CA THR A 296 -29.30 41.83 11.83
C THR A 296 -28.36 40.88 11.03
N ASP A 297 -27.29 40.42 11.66
CA ASP A 297 -26.43 39.37 11.11
C ASP A 297 -27.32 38.20 10.69
N ILE A 298 -27.50 38.02 9.39
CA ILE A 298 -28.32 36.91 8.87
C ILE A 298 -27.44 35.66 8.92
N ILE A 299 -27.65 34.87 9.96
CA ILE A 299 -27.05 33.54 10.08
C ILE A 299 -27.62 32.66 8.98
N SER A 300 -26.76 32.08 8.15
CA SER A 300 -27.13 31.16 7.08
C SER A 300 -26.46 29.79 7.26
N PHE A 301 -27.12 28.75 6.81
CA PHE A 301 -26.67 27.39 6.82
C PHE A 301 -26.46 26.89 5.39
N ASN A 302 -25.41 26.14 5.13
CA ASN A 302 -25.22 25.49 3.84
C ASN A 302 -26.11 24.25 3.75
N VAL A 303 -26.88 24.18 2.67
CA VAL A 303 -27.71 23.02 2.30
C VAL A 303 -27.18 22.48 0.98
N LYS A 304 -26.66 21.26 1.01
CA LYS A 304 -26.10 20.56 -0.15
C LYS A 304 -27.19 19.73 -0.82
N VAL A 305 -27.44 20.04 -2.08
CA VAL A 305 -28.45 19.36 -2.91
C VAL A 305 -27.72 18.57 -3.99
N GLN A 306 -27.69 17.25 -3.85
CA GLN A 306 -27.06 16.35 -4.83
C GLN A 306 -27.91 16.32 -6.11
N VAL A 307 -27.26 16.50 -7.25
CA VAL A 307 -27.88 16.52 -8.58
C VAL A 307 -27.14 15.59 -9.51
N ASN A 308 -27.81 14.55 -10.03
CA ASN A 308 -27.25 13.65 -11.02
C ASN A 308 -27.63 14.11 -12.41
N SER A 309 -26.89 15.07 -12.97
CA SER A 309 -27.17 15.61 -14.30
C SER A 309 -25.90 16.13 -14.98
N ASP A 310 -25.66 15.70 -16.20
CA ASP A 310 -24.58 16.21 -17.07
C ASP A 310 -24.75 17.67 -17.51
N ALA A 311 -25.96 18.23 -17.32
CA ALA A 311 -26.24 19.62 -17.63
C ALA A 311 -25.67 20.60 -16.61
N LEU A 312 -25.27 20.11 -15.43
CA LEU A 312 -24.75 20.91 -14.33
C LEU A 312 -23.25 21.09 -14.50
N ARG A 313 -22.81 22.35 -14.57
CA ARG A 313 -21.39 22.70 -14.60
C ARG A 313 -21.01 23.48 -13.34
N PRO A 314 -19.86 23.24 -12.72
CA PRO A 314 -19.36 24.02 -11.60
C PRO A 314 -19.40 25.52 -11.90
N GLY A 315 -19.83 26.30 -10.93
CA GLY A 315 -19.98 27.75 -11.08
C GLY A 315 -21.32 28.24 -11.60
N MET A 316 -22.18 27.37 -12.18
CA MET A 316 -23.54 27.75 -12.55
C MET A 316 -24.37 28.12 -11.32
N ARG A 317 -25.34 29.02 -11.51
CA ARG A 317 -26.26 29.39 -10.45
C ARG A 317 -27.62 28.78 -10.71
N PHE A 318 -28.18 28.20 -9.68
CA PHE A 318 -29.50 27.59 -9.68
C PHE A 318 -30.39 28.27 -8.64
N GLN A 319 -31.64 28.49 -9.01
CA GLN A 319 -32.68 29.01 -8.16
C GLN A 319 -33.54 27.84 -7.66
N TYR A 320 -33.89 27.84 -6.38
CA TYR A 320 -34.92 26.94 -5.85
C TYR A 320 -36.30 27.40 -6.28
N MET A 321 -37.08 26.51 -6.89
CA MET A 321 -38.47 26.74 -7.27
C MET A 321 -39.38 26.17 -6.17
N ALA A 322 -39.92 27.04 -5.33
CA ALA A 322 -40.87 26.63 -4.31
C ALA A 322 -42.23 26.30 -4.96
N GLY A 323 -42.59 25.02 -4.99
CA GLY A 323 -43.93 24.55 -5.34
C GLY A 323 -44.19 24.44 -6.86
N ASP A 324 -43.91 23.28 -7.43
CA ASP A 324 -44.68 22.62 -8.48
C ASP A 324 -45.10 21.25 -8.01
#